data_c89aee77bea9d0c589ea03a06b3e164d
#
_entry.id   c89aee77bea9d0c589ea03a06b3e164d
#
_cell.length_a   1.000
_cell.length_b   1.000
_cell.length_c   1.000
_cell.angle_alpha   90.00
_cell.angle_beta   90.00
_cell.angle_gamma   90.00
#
_symmetry.space_group_name_H-M   'P 1'
#
loop_
_entity.id
_entity.type
_entity.pdbx_description
1 polymer ?
#
loop_
_entity_poly.entity_id
_entity_poly.type
_entity_poly.pdbx_seq_one_letter_code
_entity_poly.pdbx_strand_id
1 'polypeptide(L)'
;MKRSPPRNPSATRKRKSSAGSAVARSRRRPARRKTTTRKRGAAAKPAPIGMAPGVIPMISYEDGMAALDWLHRAFGFRETVRLAAPDGRLSHGEMTAGDGLIMLASPTPDYQGPKRHREVCEQARRWSAVPWIIDGVLVYVDNLGEHFARAKAAGATILSEIESGPPGRRYRAEDFEGHRWFFFEKAGR
;
A
#
# COMPACT_ATOMS: atom_id res chain seq x y z
N MET A 1 -39.01 5.75 42.61
CA MET A 1 -38.99 4.41 43.25
C MET A 1 -37.62 3.74 42.99
N LYS A 2 -36.92 3.56 44.09
CA LYS A 2 -35.56 2.95 44.14
C LYS A 2 -35.69 1.42 43.98
N ARG A 3 -34.75 0.77 43.29
CA ARG A 3 -34.28 -0.58 43.63
C ARG A 3 -32.85 -0.81 43.11
N SER A 4 -32.00 -1.06 44.06
CA SER A 4 -30.58 -1.47 43.93
C SER A 4 -30.44 -3.00 43.93
N PRO A 5 -29.23 -3.54 43.67
CA PRO A 5 -28.94 -4.90 43.18
C PRO A 5 -28.73 -5.95 44.29
N PRO A 6 -28.54 -7.19 44.00
CA PRO A 6 -27.97 -8.15 44.97
C PRO A 6 -26.54 -8.54 44.63
N ARG A 7 -25.83 -8.78 45.73
CA ARG A 7 -24.43 -9.13 45.91
C ARG A 7 -24.17 -10.63 45.80
N ASN A 8 -22.92 -10.94 45.55
CA ASN A 8 -22.10 -12.13 45.60
C ASN A 8 -22.39 -13.11 46.80
N PRO A 9 -21.99 -14.37 46.68
CA PRO A 9 -20.97 -14.81 47.64
C PRO A 9 -19.84 -15.69 47.10
N SER A 10 -18.71 -15.51 47.77
CA SER A 10 -17.47 -16.28 47.80
C SER A 10 -17.70 -17.76 48.16
N ALA A 11 -16.85 -18.62 47.58
CA ALA A 11 -16.56 -19.93 48.20
C ALA A 11 -15.07 -20.29 47.98
N THR A 12 -14.37 -20.20 49.07
CA THR A 12 -13.05 -20.74 49.37
C THR A 12 -13.10 -22.27 49.44
N ARG A 13 -12.13 -23.01 48.78
CA ARG A 13 -11.70 -24.30 49.36
C ARG A 13 -10.40 -24.90 48.86
N LYS A 14 -9.42 -24.93 49.71
CA LYS A 14 -8.47 -25.99 50.14
C LYS A 14 -7.41 -26.54 49.16
N ARG A 15 -6.20 -26.27 49.60
CA ARG A 15 -4.93 -26.98 49.35
C ARG A 15 -5.04 -28.50 49.62
N LYS A 16 -4.39 -29.28 48.75
CA LYS A 16 -3.82 -30.58 49.14
C LYS A 16 -2.42 -30.69 48.52
N SER A 17 -1.47 -30.88 49.41
CA SER A 17 -0.08 -31.26 49.15
C SER A 17 -0.01 -32.77 48.96
N SER A 18 0.80 -33.23 48.02
CA SER A 18 1.42 -34.57 48.15
C SER A 18 2.72 -34.61 47.31
N ALA A 19 3.69 -35.26 47.90
CA ALA A 19 5.10 -35.33 47.66
C ALA A 19 5.52 -36.14 46.44
N GLY A 20 6.67 -35.77 45.86
CA GLY A 20 7.79 -36.63 45.63
C GLY A 20 7.79 -37.56 44.42
N SER A 21 8.56 -37.23 43.39
CA SER A 21 9.44 -38.25 42.79
C SER A 21 10.54 -37.57 41.97
N ALA A 22 11.76 -37.84 42.33
CA ALA A 22 12.95 -37.41 41.63
C ALA A 22 13.17 -38.27 40.40
N VAL A 23 13.26 -37.66 39.19
CA VAL A 23 13.76 -38.30 38.00
C VAL A 23 14.83 -37.46 37.34
N ALA A 24 15.90 -38.15 37.02
CA ALA A 24 17.22 -37.71 36.58
C ALA A 24 17.21 -36.64 35.48
N ARG A 25 18.00 -35.58 35.71
CA ARG A 25 18.34 -34.56 34.70
C ARG A 25 19.36 -35.12 33.69
N SER A 26 18.90 -35.49 32.50
CA SER A 26 19.74 -35.62 31.33
C SER A 26 20.08 -34.21 30.81
N ARG A 27 21.35 -33.82 30.93
CA ARG A 27 21.91 -32.59 30.36
C ARG A 27 22.00 -32.71 28.85
N ARG A 28 21.00 -32.29 28.09
CA ARG A 28 21.11 -32.04 26.65
C ARG A 28 21.73 -30.66 26.42
N ARG A 29 22.93 -30.64 25.78
CA ARG A 29 23.59 -29.42 25.29
C ARG A 29 22.65 -28.69 24.34
N PRO A 30 22.50 -27.34 24.43
CA PRO A 30 21.72 -26.59 23.46
C PRO A 30 22.43 -26.58 22.12
N ALA A 31 21.72 -26.98 21.08
CA ALA A 31 22.19 -26.90 19.70
C ALA A 31 22.42 -25.43 19.33
N ARG A 32 23.63 -25.13 18.88
CA ARG A 32 24.05 -23.81 18.40
C ARG A 32 23.21 -23.42 17.19
N ARG A 33 22.23 -22.55 17.40
CA ARG A 33 21.38 -21.97 16.36
C ARG A 33 22.25 -21.16 15.41
N LYS A 34 22.47 -21.65 14.18
CA LYS A 34 23.11 -20.89 13.12
C LYS A 34 22.22 -19.71 12.76
N THR A 35 22.61 -18.52 13.17
CA THR A 35 22.03 -17.27 12.71
C THR A 35 22.44 -17.09 11.24
N THR A 36 21.55 -17.37 10.33
CA THR A 36 21.69 -16.97 8.93
C THR A 36 21.53 -15.46 8.87
N THR A 37 22.63 -14.76 8.77
CA THR A 37 22.69 -13.34 8.47
C THR A 37 22.09 -13.16 7.07
N ARG A 38 20.82 -12.73 7.02
CA ARG A 38 20.17 -12.33 5.79
C ARG A 38 20.96 -11.13 5.23
N LYS A 39 21.75 -11.35 4.17
CA LYS A 39 22.40 -10.28 3.42
C LYS A 39 21.35 -9.25 3.07
N ARG A 40 21.46 -8.06 3.65
CA ARG A 40 20.73 -6.86 3.20
C ARG A 40 21.09 -6.71 1.72
N GLY A 41 20.09 -6.83 0.83
CA GLY A 41 20.27 -6.52 -0.58
C GLY A 41 20.87 -5.13 -0.70
N ALA A 42 21.94 -5.02 -1.47
CA ALA A 42 22.54 -3.73 -1.77
C ALA A 42 21.45 -2.83 -2.36
N ALA A 43 21.26 -1.65 -1.78
CA ALA A 43 20.40 -0.63 -2.35
C ALA A 43 20.85 -0.39 -3.79
N ALA A 44 19.93 -0.52 -4.74
CA ALA A 44 20.19 -0.22 -6.13
C ALA A 44 20.69 1.23 -6.21
N LYS A 45 21.84 1.45 -6.88
CA LYS A 45 22.34 2.80 -7.14
C LYS A 45 21.24 3.59 -7.85
N PRO A 46 20.96 4.84 -7.43
CA PRO A 46 20.03 5.69 -8.17
C PRO A 46 20.51 5.82 -9.61
N ALA A 47 19.57 5.77 -10.55
CA ALA A 47 19.87 5.99 -11.97
C ALA A 47 20.51 7.37 -12.15
N PRO A 48 21.49 7.53 -13.06
CA PRO A 48 22.09 8.83 -13.29
C PRO A 48 21.02 9.83 -13.76
N ILE A 49 21.06 11.04 -13.21
CA ILE A 49 20.13 12.16 -13.44
C ILE A 49 19.92 12.48 -14.94
N GLY A 50 20.82 12.03 -15.82
CA GLY A 50 20.75 12.24 -17.26
C GLY A 50 19.73 11.42 -18.04
N MET A 51 18.98 10.51 -17.42
CA MET A 51 17.97 9.65 -18.06
C MET A 51 16.56 9.82 -17.46
N ALA A 52 16.31 10.87 -16.69
CA ALA A 52 14.96 11.15 -16.19
C ALA A 52 14.04 11.53 -17.37
N PRO A 53 12.77 11.05 -17.40
CA PRO A 53 11.80 11.50 -18.38
C PRO A 53 11.61 13.01 -18.28
N GLY A 54 11.34 13.70 -19.41
CA GLY A 54 11.20 15.15 -19.46
C GLY A 54 10.00 15.69 -18.64
N VAL A 55 9.03 14.84 -18.32
CA VAL A 55 7.86 15.16 -17.48
C VAL A 55 7.71 14.07 -16.43
N ILE A 56 7.59 14.47 -15.18
CA ILE A 56 7.45 13.57 -14.05
C ILE A 56 6.21 14.00 -13.24
N PRO A 57 5.14 13.18 -13.16
CA PRO A 57 4.01 13.45 -12.28
C PRO A 57 4.45 13.46 -10.82
N MET A 58 3.99 14.49 -10.08
CA MET A 58 4.17 14.60 -8.63
C MET A 58 2.80 14.43 -7.97
N ILE A 59 2.66 13.41 -7.12
CA ILE A 59 1.37 13.01 -6.55
C ILE A 59 1.45 13.10 -5.03
N SER A 60 0.49 13.79 -4.43
CA SER A 60 0.36 13.92 -2.98
C SER A 60 -0.52 12.82 -2.40
N TYR A 61 -0.09 12.18 -1.33
CA TYR A 61 -0.83 11.16 -0.58
C TYR A 61 -0.99 11.56 0.88
N GLU A 62 -2.12 11.24 1.49
CA GLU A 62 -2.30 11.35 2.95
C GLU A 62 -1.27 10.46 3.66
N ASP A 63 -1.17 9.19 3.22
CA ASP A 63 -0.16 8.25 3.67
C ASP A 63 0.75 7.80 2.52
N GLY A 64 1.75 8.62 2.20
CA GLY A 64 2.70 8.33 1.13
C GLY A 64 3.54 7.09 1.38
N MET A 65 3.79 6.72 2.66
CA MET A 65 4.51 5.49 2.99
C MET A 65 3.70 4.25 2.60
N ALA A 66 2.41 4.23 2.96
CA ALA A 66 1.50 3.18 2.54
C ALA A 66 1.25 3.19 1.02
N ALA A 67 1.28 4.37 0.39
CA ALA A 67 1.12 4.50 -1.05
C ALA A 67 2.23 3.80 -1.83
N LEU A 68 3.49 3.94 -1.44
CA LEU A 68 4.61 3.23 -2.07
C LEU A 68 4.38 1.72 -2.05
N ASP A 69 4.01 1.17 -0.89
CA ASP A 69 3.78 -0.28 -0.74
C ASP A 69 2.55 -0.75 -1.52
N TRP A 70 1.48 0.05 -1.54
CA TRP A 70 0.25 -0.30 -2.24
C TRP A 70 0.42 -0.26 -3.75
N LEU A 71 1.03 0.80 -4.29
CA LEU A 71 1.29 0.96 -5.73
C LEU A 71 2.20 -0.15 -6.26
N HIS A 72 3.17 -0.57 -5.45
CA HIS A 72 4.00 -1.73 -5.78
C HIS A 72 3.15 -3.01 -5.90
N ARG A 73 2.29 -3.31 -4.92
CA ARG A 73 1.45 -4.52 -4.94
C ARG A 73 0.41 -4.49 -6.06
N ALA A 74 -0.29 -3.37 -6.19
CA ALA A 74 -1.44 -3.27 -7.07
C ALA A 74 -1.06 -3.05 -8.54
N PHE A 75 -0.16 -2.10 -8.77
CA PHE A 75 0.20 -1.68 -10.13
C PHE A 75 1.58 -2.19 -10.59
N GLY A 76 2.32 -2.84 -9.70
CA GLY A 76 3.64 -3.37 -10.02
C GLY A 76 4.70 -2.30 -10.21
N PHE A 77 4.47 -1.09 -9.71
CA PHE A 77 5.48 -0.03 -9.73
C PHE A 77 6.66 -0.41 -8.85
N ARG A 78 7.84 0.08 -9.18
CA ARG A 78 9.06 -0.26 -8.43
C ARG A 78 9.60 0.98 -7.74
N GLU A 79 9.68 0.92 -6.42
CA GLU A 79 10.29 1.96 -5.61
C GLU A 79 11.77 2.11 -5.92
N THR A 80 12.21 3.35 -6.09
CA THR A 80 13.61 3.74 -6.30
C THR A 80 14.13 4.62 -5.19
N VAL A 81 13.27 5.46 -4.60
CA VAL A 81 13.62 6.35 -3.48
C VAL A 81 12.49 6.34 -2.44
N ARG A 82 12.85 6.30 -1.16
CA ARG A 82 11.95 6.48 -0.02
C ARG A 82 12.67 7.29 1.05
N LEU A 83 12.26 8.53 1.25
CA LEU A 83 12.80 9.42 2.29
C LEU A 83 11.68 9.80 3.25
N ALA A 84 11.86 9.45 4.52
CA ALA A 84 10.94 9.85 5.57
C ALA A 84 11.29 11.23 6.14
N ALA A 85 10.28 12.02 6.47
CA ALA A 85 10.42 13.20 7.30
C ALA A 85 10.63 12.80 8.77
N PRO A 86 11.07 13.73 9.65
CA PRO A 86 11.26 13.44 11.08
C PRO A 86 10.00 12.95 11.80
N ASP A 87 8.83 13.30 11.30
CA ASP A 87 7.53 12.86 11.83
C ASP A 87 7.04 11.52 11.26
N GLY A 88 7.87 10.85 10.46
CA GLY A 88 7.60 9.55 9.85
C GLY A 88 6.79 9.59 8.55
N ARG A 89 6.29 10.76 8.12
CA ARG A 89 5.62 10.88 6.83
C ARG A 89 6.60 10.78 5.67
N LEU A 90 6.11 10.50 4.47
CA LEU A 90 6.92 10.49 3.27
C LEU A 90 7.28 11.92 2.87
N SER A 91 8.56 12.32 3.00
CA SER A 91 9.03 13.61 2.50
C SER A 91 9.29 13.58 1.00
N HIS A 92 9.76 12.45 0.48
CA HIS A 92 9.99 12.23 -0.95
C HIS A 92 10.05 10.75 -1.27
N GLY A 93 9.30 10.32 -2.26
CA GLY A 93 9.33 8.98 -2.82
C GLY A 93 9.42 9.01 -4.33
N GLU A 94 10.09 8.03 -4.91
CA GLU A 94 10.16 7.83 -6.36
C GLU A 94 9.83 6.39 -6.71
N MET A 95 9.06 6.22 -7.79
CA MET A 95 8.76 4.89 -8.34
C MET A 95 8.84 4.90 -9.86
N THR A 96 9.38 3.82 -10.42
CA THR A 96 9.21 3.57 -11.86
C THR A 96 7.80 3.02 -12.11
N ALA A 97 7.10 3.62 -13.07
CA ALA A 97 5.75 3.27 -13.50
C ALA A 97 5.76 3.01 -15.01
N GLY A 98 5.72 1.74 -15.44
CA GLY A 98 6.05 1.37 -16.81
C GLY A 98 7.49 1.80 -17.14
N ASP A 99 7.66 2.55 -18.24
CA ASP A 99 8.97 3.12 -18.63
C ASP A 99 9.19 4.52 -18.05
N GLY A 100 8.25 5.05 -17.28
CA GLY A 100 8.29 6.38 -16.69
C GLY A 100 8.69 6.39 -15.22
N LEU A 101 8.71 7.61 -14.66
CA LEU A 101 8.94 7.88 -13.25
C LEU A 101 7.77 8.68 -12.69
N ILE A 102 7.40 8.42 -11.45
CA ILE A 102 6.49 9.24 -10.65
C ILE A 102 7.17 9.62 -9.34
N MET A 103 6.81 10.77 -8.79
CA MET A 103 7.23 11.21 -7.47
C MET A 103 6.03 11.28 -6.52
N LEU A 104 6.24 10.95 -5.26
CA LEU A 104 5.23 10.97 -4.22
C LEU A 104 5.71 11.73 -3.00
N ALA A 105 4.78 12.38 -2.30
CA ALA A 105 5.03 12.96 -0.99
C ALA A 105 3.75 13.01 -0.15
N SER A 106 3.90 13.08 1.18
CA SER A 106 2.81 13.46 2.09
C SER A 106 2.98 14.93 2.48
N PRO A 107 2.13 15.85 1.94
CA PRO A 107 2.40 17.30 2.10
C PRO A 107 2.20 17.77 3.54
N THR A 108 0.98 17.86 4.02
CA THR A 108 0.63 18.34 5.36
C THR A 108 -0.29 17.35 6.06
N PRO A 109 -0.34 17.32 7.40
CA PRO A 109 -1.20 16.37 8.12
C PRO A 109 -2.71 16.52 7.86
N ASP A 110 -3.14 17.68 7.39
CA ASP A 110 -4.52 18.01 7.06
C ASP A 110 -4.86 17.83 5.58
N TYR A 111 -3.89 17.40 4.76
CA TYR A 111 -4.14 17.09 3.36
C TYR A 111 -5.17 15.97 3.23
N GLN A 112 -6.09 16.15 2.30
CA GLN A 112 -7.12 15.17 1.97
C GLN A 112 -6.93 14.68 0.53
N GLY A 113 -6.69 13.38 0.40
CA GLY A 113 -6.65 12.71 -0.90
C GLY A 113 -8.01 12.77 -1.62
N PRO A 114 -8.05 12.50 -2.92
CA PRO A 114 -9.26 12.66 -3.73
C PRO A 114 -10.48 11.90 -3.20
N LYS A 115 -10.27 10.69 -2.66
CA LYS A 115 -11.35 9.88 -2.09
C LYS A 115 -11.97 10.54 -0.87
N ARG A 116 -11.16 10.98 0.08
CA ARG A 116 -11.62 11.64 1.30
C ARG A 116 -12.21 13.02 1.00
N HIS A 117 -11.59 13.77 0.07
CA HIS A 117 -12.10 15.10 -0.31
C HIS A 117 -13.53 15.02 -0.86
N ARG A 118 -13.85 14.04 -1.69
CA ARG A 118 -15.21 13.88 -2.24
C ARG A 118 -16.27 13.42 -1.22
N GLU A 119 -15.87 12.95 -0.04
CA GLU A 119 -16.83 12.66 1.04
C GLU A 119 -17.41 13.94 1.65
N VAL A 120 -16.62 15.02 1.70
CA VAL A 120 -16.98 16.29 2.32
C VAL A 120 -17.31 17.41 1.31
N CYS A 121 -16.98 17.23 0.03
CA CYS A 121 -17.22 18.20 -1.04
C CYS A 121 -18.18 17.62 -2.09
N GLU A 122 -19.39 18.16 -2.14
CA GLU A 122 -20.41 17.69 -3.11
C GLU A 122 -19.96 17.89 -4.55
N GLN A 123 -19.32 19.01 -4.87
CA GLN A 123 -18.82 19.28 -6.21
C GLN A 123 -17.79 18.24 -6.65
N ALA A 124 -16.83 17.93 -5.78
CA ALA A 124 -15.83 16.88 -6.05
C ALA A 124 -16.50 15.51 -6.25
N ARG A 125 -17.51 15.19 -5.44
CA ARG A 125 -18.28 13.93 -5.58
C ARG A 125 -19.00 13.86 -6.90
N ARG A 126 -19.66 14.95 -7.33
CA ARG A 126 -20.36 15.00 -8.64
C ARG A 126 -19.42 14.81 -9.82
N TRP A 127 -18.25 15.47 -9.80
CA TRP A 127 -17.25 15.30 -10.86
C TRP A 127 -16.63 13.90 -10.85
N SER A 128 -16.43 13.33 -9.67
CA SER A 128 -15.88 11.97 -9.54
C SER A 128 -16.77 10.88 -10.16
N ALA A 129 -18.06 11.14 -10.30
CA ALA A 129 -19.00 10.23 -10.97
C ALA A 129 -18.71 10.09 -12.48
N VAL A 130 -17.96 11.01 -13.07
CA VAL A 130 -17.61 10.99 -14.50
C VAL A 130 -16.13 10.63 -14.65
N PRO A 131 -15.79 9.43 -15.15
CA PRO A 131 -14.42 8.90 -15.12
C PRO A 131 -13.36 9.73 -15.86
N TRP A 132 -13.75 10.56 -16.81
CA TRP A 132 -12.84 11.33 -17.66
C TRP A 132 -12.75 12.83 -17.34
N ILE A 133 -13.48 13.32 -16.35
CA ILE A 133 -13.46 14.76 -16.00
C ILE A 133 -12.29 15.12 -15.08
N ILE A 134 -11.82 14.16 -14.28
CA ILE A 134 -10.74 14.37 -13.31
C ILE A 134 -9.43 13.93 -13.90
N ASP A 135 -8.39 14.71 -13.65
CA ASP A 135 -7.03 14.41 -14.05
C ASP A 135 -6.56 13.03 -13.56
N GLY A 136 -5.70 12.41 -14.34
CA GLY A 136 -5.12 11.12 -14.01
C GLY A 136 -3.78 10.92 -14.69
N VAL A 137 -3.08 9.89 -14.24
CA VAL A 137 -1.79 9.48 -14.81
C VAL A 137 -2.01 8.32 -15.77
N LEU A 138 -1.51 8.46 -17.00
CA LEU A 138 -1.53 7.39 -18.00
C LEU A 138 -0.22 6.61 -17.95
N VAL A 139 -0.33 5.29 -17.86
CA VAL A 139 0.82 4.37 -17.82
C VAL A 139 0.62 3.28 -18.88
N TYR A 140 1.65 3.06 -19.69
CA TYR A 140 1.71 1.92 -20.60
C TYR A 140 2.24 0.67 -19.90
N VAL A 141 1.55 -0.45 -20.06
CA VAL A 141 1.90 -1.74 -19.46
C VAL A 141 2.00 -2.84 -20.52
N ASP A 142 2.83 -3.85 -20.29
CA ASP A 142 3.09 -4.88 -21.29
C ASP A 142 1.93 -5.90 -21.42
N ASN A 143 1.35 -6.32 -20.29
CA ASN A 143 0.22 -7.27 -20.26
C ASN A 143 -0.94 -6.65 -19.47
N LEU A 144 -1.86 -6.05 -20.20
CA LEU A 144 -2.99 -5.34 -19.60
C LEU A 144 -3.92 -6.27 -18.82
N GLY A 145 -4.11 -7.52 -19.26
CA GLY A 145 -4.98 -8.47 -18.58
C GLY A 145 -4.45 -8.88 -17.21
N GLU A 146 -3.18 -9.23 -17.12
CA GLU A 146 -2.54 -9.56 -15.84
C GLU A 146 -2.47 -8.34 -14.91
N HIS A 147 -2.17 -7.18 -15.47
CA HIS A 147 -2.14 -5.93 -14.72
C HIS A 147 -3.51 -5.62 -14.12
N PHE A 148 -4.58 -5.72 -14.89
CA PHE A 148 -5.95 -5.53 -14.44
C PHE A 148 -6.33 -6.50 -13.31
N ALA A 149 -6.05 -7.79 -13.48
CA ALA A 149 -6.35 -8.81 -12.48
C ALA A 149 -5.61 -8.54 -11.16
N ARG A 150 -4.33 -8.18 -11.22
CA ARG A 150 -3.52 -7.81 -10.06
C ARG A 150 -4.05 -6.56 -9.35
N ALA A 151 -4.36 -5.50 -10.10
CA ALA A 151 -4.92 -4.27 -9.56
C ALA A 151 -6.24 -4.52 -8.82
N LYS A 152 -7.15 -5.28 -9.44
CA LYS A 152 -8.45 -5.67 -8.87
C LYS A 152 -8.28 -6.50 -7.59
N ALA A 153 -7.39 -7.49 -7.61
CA ALA A 153 -7.10 -8.33 -6.45
C ALA A 153 -6.47 -7.55 -5.28
N ALA A 154 -5.71 -6.49 -5.57
CA ALA A 154 -5.10 -5.60 -4.57
C ALA A 154 -6.05 -4.50 -4.06
N GLY A 155 -7.31 -4.48 -4.51
CA GLY A 155 -8.34 -3.55 -4.03
C GLY A 155 -8.38 -2.21 -4.75
N ALA A 156 -7.85 -2.10 -5.97
CA ALA A 156 -8.08 -0.92 -6.81
C ALA A 156 -9.57 -0.78 -7.14
N THR A 157 -10.08 0.44 -7.12
CA THR A 157 -11.44 0.72 -7.60
C THR A 157 -11.44 0.75 -9.12
N ILE A 158 -12.03 -0.26 -9.75
CA ILE A 158 -12.10 -0.34 -11.21
C ILE A 158 -13.18 0.62 -11.72
N LEU A 159 -12.78 1.59 -12.55
CA LEU A 159 -13.65 2.60 -13.15
C LEU A 159 -14.15 2.19 -14.53
N SER A 160 -13.42 1.33 -15.23
CA SER A 160 -13.88 0.68 -16.47
C SER A 160 -13.28 -0.71 -16.56
N GLU A 161 -14.01 -1.65 -17.13
CA GLU A 161 -13.44 -2.92 -17.58
C GLU A 161 -12.45 -2.67 -18.74
N ILE A 162 -11.77 -3.73 -19.19
CA ILE A 162 -10.84 -3.59 -20.32
C ILE A 162 -11.64 -3.26 -21.60
N GLU A 163 -11.40 -2.08 -22.13
CA GLU A 163 -11.97 -1.57 -23.36
C GLU A 163 -11.00 -1.73 -24.52
N SER A 164 -11.53 -2.00 -25.74
CA SER A 164 -10.76 -2.01 -26.97
C SER A 164 -11.24 -0.89 -27.89
N GLY A 165 -10.31 -0.19 -28.54
CA GLY A 165 -10.61 0.90 -29.45
C GLY A 165 -9.37 1.79 -29.64
N PRO A 166 -9.40 2.78 -30.56
CA PRO A 166 -8.31 3.73 -30.70
C PRO A 166 -8.09 4.49 -29.37
N PRO A 167 -6.87 4.63 -28.87
CA PRO A 167 -5.57 4.22 -29.43
C PRO A 167 -5.11 2.81 -29.04
N GLY A 168 -5.93 1.95 -28.47
CA GLY A 168 -5.57 0.60 -28.06
C GLY A 168 -6.42 0.06 -26.92
N ARG A 169 -6.02 -1.09 -26.38
CA ARG A 169 -6.67 -1.68 -25.19
C ARG A 169 -6.29 -0.90 -23.95
N ARG A 170 -7.26 -0.66 -23.07
CA ARG A 170 -7.09 0.16 -21.88
C ARG A 170 -8.11 -0.18 -20.79
N TYR A 171 -7.79 0.20 -19.54
CA TYR A 171 -8.76 0.30 -18.46
C TYR A 171 -8.41 1.48 -17.54
N ARG A 172 -9.36 1.83 -16.67
CA ARG A 172 -9.20 2.91 -15.69
C ARG A 172 -9.43 2.38 -14.28
N ALA A 173 -8.65 2.89 -13.34
CA ALA A 173 -8.81 2.56 -11.93
C ALA A 173 -8.51 3.77 -11.04
N GLU A 174 -9.00 3.70 -9.82
CA GLU A 174 -8.51 4.55 -8.73
C GLU A 174 -7.67 3.70 -7.77
N ASP A 175 -6.63 4.31 -7.23
CA ASP A 175 -5.89 3.74 -6.12
C ASP A 175 -6.68 3.87 -4.79
N PHE A 176 -6.07 3.46 -3.68
CA PHE A 176 -6.76 3.42 -2.38
C PHE A 176 -7.11 4.81 -1.82
N GLU A 177 -6.41 5.88 -2.25
CA GLU A 177 -6.75 7.28 -1.92
C GLU A 177 -7.57 7.99 -3.00
N GLY A 178 -7.86 7.31 -4.12
CA GLY A 178 -8.74 7.80 -5.17
C GLY A 178 -8.06 8.60 -6.27
N HIS A 179 -6.73 8.54 -6.38
CA HIS A 179 -6.03 9.05 -7.56
C HIS A 179 -6.35 8.18 -8.76
N ARG A 180 -6.50 8.80 -9.93
CA ARG A 180 -6.91 8.12 -11.15
C ARG A 180 -5.75 7.71 -12.01
N TRP A 181 -5.85 6.49 -12.51
CA TRP A 181 -4.86 5.84 -13.34
C TRP A 181 -5.52 5.30 -14.61
N PHE A 182 -4.85 5.56 -15.74
CA PHE A 182 -5.24 5.08 -17.06
C PHE A 182 -4.16 4.11 -17.51
N PHE A 183 -4.50 2.84 -17.62
CA PHE A 183 -3.57 1.83 -18.07
C PHE A 183 -3.84 1.46 -19.51
N PHE A 184 -2.83 1.57 -20.35
CA PHE A 184 -2.88 1.23 -21.76
C PHE A 184 -1.92 0.08 -22.04
N GLU A 185 -2.34 -0.85 -22.89
CA GLU A 185 -1.45 -1.90 -23.37
C GLU A 185 -0.43 -1.29 -24.34
N LYS A 186 0.86 -1.61 -24.14
CA LYS A 186 1.86 -1.26 -25.15
C LYS A 186 1.52 -1.93 -26.46
N ALA A 187 1.62 -1.18 -27.57
CA ALA A 187 1.55 -1.81 -28.89
C ALA A 187 2.66 -2.86 -28.99
N GLY A 188 2.32 -4.06 -29.42
CA GLY A 188 3.32 -5.11 -29.65
C GLY A 188 4.42 -4.59 -30.59
N ARG A 189 5.67 -4.79 -30.18
CA ARG A 189 6.82 -4.53 -31.04
C ARG A 189 6.93 -5.62 -32.08
#